data_64aaffd4de7c8d46dbca3c80b0b682ae
#
_entry.id   64aaffd4de7c8d46dbca3c80b0b682ae
#
_cell.length_a   1.000
_cell.length_b   1.000
_cell.length_c   1.000
_cell.angle_alpha   90.00
_cell.angle_beta   90.00
_cell.angle_gamma   90.00
#
_symmetry.space_group_name_H-M   'P 1'
#
loop_
_entity.id
_entity.type
_entity.pdbx_description
1 polymer ?
#
loop_
_entity_poly.entity_id
_entity_poly.type
_entity_poly.pdbx_seq_one_letter_code
_entity_poly.pdbx_strand_id
1 'polypeptide(L)'
;MSLENVDPQIPEGVTVSAEDAELLKFLETSKPKIYVVGAGGSGCNTMARMHEMKIEGVKLIAANTDVQHLVKMRADKKILLGKKTTRGMGAGSNPTVGEAAAKESSEEIKASISDAMMVFITCGLGGGTGTGSAHVIAEQAKAAGALTIAVVTLPFASEGKIRLQNALEGLNKLRKFADTVIVIPNDKLLSIVPDLPLNTAFKVSDEVLAGAVKGIAELVTKAGLVNLDFADLRTILSSAGCAVVGIGEASIEAKPDQRALIAVDTAMNSPLLDVDITSANRALINVTGGDDMTLKEAELIVSEVSKRIDPSSHIIWGARVEKLAKKSSIRVLIVLAGAKFPNYELAAAATVAGRQQEAELDLDLLG
;
A
#
# COMPACT_ATOMS: atom_id res chain seq x y z
N MET A 1 30.65 -0.03 30.56
CA MET A 1 29.93 -0.37 29.30
C MET A 1 29.08 0.84 28.97
N SER A 2 29.51 1.65 28.01
CA SER A 2 28.93 2.95 27.67
C SER A 2 27.59 2.74 26.96
N LEU A 3 26.52 3.29 27.53
CA LEU A 3 25.16 3.31 27.02
C LEU A 3 24.99 4.41 25.95
N GLU A 4 25.63 4.26 24.78
CA GLU A 4 25.58 5.26 23.69
C GLU A 4 24.41 5.08 22.71
N ASN A 5 23.42 4.20 23.02
CA ASN A 5 22.21 4.07 22.19
C ASN A 5 20.96 3.91 23.09
N VAL A 6 20.66 4.92 23.87
CA VAL A 6 19.39 4.99 24.61
C VAL A 6 18.32 5.61 23.68
N ASP A 7 17.22 4.90 23.51
CA ASP A 7 16.02 5.31 22.75
C ASP A 7 15.57 6.72 23.22
N PRO A 8 15.31 7.66 22.31
CA PRO A 8 14.94 9.04 22.63
C PRO A 8 13.61 9.21 23.42
N GLN A 9 12.96 8.10 23.79
CA GLN A 9 11.71 8.12 24.57
C GLN A 9 11.92 8.12 26.09
N ILE A 10 13.13 7.96 26.58
CA ILE A 10 13.40 8.05 28.02
C ILE A 10 13.78 9.50 28.35
N PRO A 11 13.07 10.18 29.28
CA PRO A 11 13.44 11.54 29.69
C PRO A 11 14.88 11.59 30.24
N GLU A 12 15.65 12.60 29.88
CA GLU A 12 17.01 12.81 30.40
C GLU A 12 16.96 12.85 31.94
N GLY A 13 17.79 11.99 32.58
CA GLY A 13 17.92 11.96 34.05
C GLY A 13 17.19 10.81 34.74
N VAL A 14 16.49 9.93 34.03
CA VAL A 14 15.89 8.72 34.63
C VAL A 14 16.94 7.59 34.69
N THR A 15 17.28 7.13 35.89
CA THR A 15 18.07 5.92 36.09
C THR A 15 17.22 4.70 35.76
N VAL A 16 17.55 4.02 34.69
CA VAL A 16 16.87 2.80 34.22
C VAL A 16 17.11 1.70 35.24
N SER A 17 16.04 1.21 35.88
CA SER A 17 16.09 0.07 36.77
C SER A 17 16.33 -1.24 36.03
N ALA A 18 16.70 -2.33 36.70
CA ALA A 18 16.85 -3.64 36.06
C ALA A 18 15.51 -4.13 35.44
N GLU A 19 14.39 -3.79 36.08
CA GLU A 19 13.03 -4.09 35.59
C GLU A 19 12.71 -3.30 34.33
N ASP A 20 13.07 -2.00 34.30
CA ASP A 20 12.91 -1.16 33.09
C ASP A 20 13.77 -1.67 31.92
N ALA A 21 14.97 -2.16 32.20
CA ALA A 21 15.84 -2.74 31.18
C ALA A 21 15.26 -4.04 30.59
N GLU A 22 14.56 -4.84 31.38
CA GLU A 22 13.82 -6.02 30.91
C GLU A 22 12.59 -5.62 30.06
N LEU A 23 11.83 -4.62 30.52
CA LEU A 23 10.72 -4.05 29.78
C LEU A 23 11.15 -3.43 28.44
N LEU A 24 12.27 -2.72 28.42
CA LEU A 24 12.83 -2.17 27.17
C LEU A 24 13.23 -3.27 26.17
N LYS A 25 13.86 -4.35 26.64
CA LYS A 25 14.14 -5.53 25.80
C LYS A 25 12.86 -6.16 25.26
N PHE A 26 11.84 -6.27 26.10
CA PHE A 26 10.53 -6.78 25.67
C PHE A 26 9.88 -5.86 24.64
N LEU A 27 9.96 -4.55 24.85
CA LEU A 27 9.46 -3.54 23.93
C LEU A 27 10.13 -3.64 22.54
N GLU A 28 11.46 -3.83 22.49
CA GLU A 28 12.18 -4.02 21.22
C GLU A 28 11.75 -5.30 20.48
N THR A 29 11.52 -6.39 21.22
CA THR A 29 11.04 -7.65 20.64
C THR A 29 9.58 -7.61 20.24
N SER A 30 8.78 -6.72 20.84
CA SER A 30 7.35 -6.55 20.61
C SER A 30 7.04 -5.55 19.49
N LYS A 31 8.03 -4.80 18.98
CA LYS A 31 7.83 -3.91 17.82
C LYS A 31 7.32 -4.71 16.63
N PRO A 32 6.23 -4.27 15.96
CA PRO A 32 5.68 -5.01 14.83
C PRO A 32 6.69 -5.07 13.69
N LYS A 33 7.00 -6.29 13.22
CA LYS A 33 7.90 -6.51 12.09
C LYS A 33 7.13 -6.31 10.78
N ILE A 34 7.36 -5.17 10.15
CA ILE A 34 6.67 -4.76 8.92
C ILE A 34 7.65 -4.84 7.75
N TYR A 35 7.23 -5.51 6.70
CA TYR A 35 8.00 -5.64 5.46
C TYR A 35 7.21 -5.00 4.31
N VAL A 36 7.92 -4.36 3.40
CA VAL A 36 7.36 -3.91 2.12
C VAL A 36 8.12 -4.61 1.01
N VAL A 37 7.39 -5.34 0.19
CA VAL A 37 7.95 -6.05 -0.98
C VAL A 37 7.51 -5.31 -2.23
N GLY A 38 8.45 -4.65 -2.90
CA GLY A 38 8.23 -4.03 -4.20
C GLY A 38 8.49 -5.02 -5.32
N ALA A 39 7.45 -5.40 -6.06
CA ALA A 39 7.52 -6.43 -7.09
C ALA A 39 7.52 -5.84 -8.52
N GLY A 40 8.50 -6.24 -9.32
CA GLY A 40 8.70 -5.77 -10.69
C GLY A 40 9.21 -4.33 -10.78
N GLY A 41 9.22 -3.75 -11.98
CA GLY A 41 9.79 -2.42 -12.22
C GLY A 41 9.11 -1.32 -11.42
N SER A 42 7.78 -1.19 -11.52
CA SER A 42 7.00 -0.18 -10.79
C SER A 42 7.13 -0.36 -9.27
N GLY A 43 6.95 -1.59 -8.74
CA GLY A 43 7.11 -1.84 -7.31
C GLY A 43 8.50 -1.48 -6.79
N CYS A 44 9.56 -1.75 -7.56
CA CYS A 44 10.91 -1.34 -7.21
C CYS A 44 11.10 0.19 -7.22
N ASN A 45 10.46 0.91 -8.14
CA ASN A 45 10.49 2.37 -8.16
C ASN A 45 9.78 2.95 -6.93
N THR A 46 8.62 2.42 -6.59
CA THR A 46 7.89 2.79 -5.35
C THR A 46 8.76 2.55 -4.11
N MET A 47 9.52 1.43 -4.08
CA MET A 47 10.49 1.15 -3.00
C MET A 47 11.58 2.21 -2.92
N ALA A 48 12.14 2.64 -4.06
CA ALA A 48 13.15 3.70 -4.08
C ALA A 48 12.56 5.00 -3.51
N ARG A 49 11.30 5.30 -3.82
CA ARG A 49 10.60 6.46 -3.27
C ARG A 49 10.38 6.36 -1.76
N MET A 50 9.98 5.16 -1.27
CA MET A 50 9.84 4.91 0.17
C MET A 50 11.16 5.08 0.93
N HIS A 51 12.27 4.64 0.33
CA HIS A 51 13.60 4.84 0.89
C HIS A 51 13.95 6.35 1.01
N GLU A 52 13.62 7.15 -0.01
CA GLU A 52 13.80 8.61 0.03
C GLU A 52 12.94 9.27 1.11
N MET A 53 11.72 8.77 1.32
CA MET A 53 10.79 9.25 2.37
C MET A 53 11.21 8.83 3.78
N LYS A 54 12.26 8.00 3.94
CA LYS A 54 12.79 7.51 5.22
C LYS A 54 11.69 6.94 6.13
N ILE A 55 10.93 5.96 5.61
CA ILE A 55 9.89 5.30 6.41
C ILE A 55 10.56 4.47 7.51
N GLU A 56 10.28 4.82 8.77
CA GLU A 56 10.87 4.15 9.93
C GLU A 56 10.10 2.89 10.33
N GLY A 57 10.81 1.91 10.89
CA GLY A 57 10.20 0.67 11.41
C GLY A 57 9.76 -0.33 10.31
N VAL A 58 10.16 -0.11 9.06
CA VAL A 58 9.78 -0.94 7.92
C VAL A 58 11.03 -1.46 7.20
N LYS A 59 11.05 -2.75 6.86
CA LYS A 59 12.11 -3.34 6.02
C LYS A 59 11.66 -3.39 4.57
N LEU A 60 12.52 -2.90 3.69
CA LEU A 60 12.26 -2.75 2.25
C LEU A 60 12.89 -3.91 1.46
N ILE A 61 12.09 -4.68 0.72
CA ILE A 61 12.54 -5.80 -0.12
C ILE A 61 12.20 -5.51 -1.58
N ALA A 62 13.19 -5.40 -2.44
CA ALA A 62 13.00 -5.28 -3.88
C ALA A 62 13.03 -6.66 -4.54
N ALA A 63 11.97 -7.04 -5.27
CA ALA A 63 11.85 -8.32 -5.97
C ALA A 63 11.62 -8.08 -7.47
N ASN A 64 12.54 -8.54 -8.33
CA ASN A 64 12.41 -8.34 -9.77
C ASN A 64 13.05 -9.50 -10.54
N THR A 65 12.57 -9.71 -11.77
CA THR A 65 13.18 -10.64 -12.75
C THR A 65 14.28 -9.98 -13.61
N ASP A 66 14.39 -8.64 -13.56
CA ASP A 66 15.40 -7.86 -14.25
C ASP A 66 16.54 -7.50 -13.30
N VAL A 67 17.72 -8.10 -13.54
CA VAL A 67 18.90 -7.88 -12.70
C VAL A 67 19.46 -6.46 -12.86
N GLN A 68 19.41 -5.87 -14.06
CA GLN A 68 19.96 -4.53 -14.31
C GLN A 68 19.17 -3.47 -13.55
N HIS A 69 17.85 -3.62 -13.51
CA HIS A 69 16.99 -2.75 -12.72
C HIS A 69 17.22 -2.98 -11.22
N LEU A 70 17.26 -4.25 -10.78
CA LEU A 70 17.37 -4.61 -9.36
C LEU A 70 18.68 -4.11 -8.72
N VAL A 71 19.80 -4.15 -9.44
CA VAL A 71 21.09 -3.66 -8.92
C VAL A 71 21.04 -2.17 -8.57
N LYS A 72 20.32 -1.37 -9.34
CA LYS A 72 20.19 0.08 -9.14
C LYS A 72 19.29 0.47 -7.97
N MET A 73 18.44 -0.45 -7.48
CA MET A 73 17.49 -0.14 -6.42
C MET A 73 18.16 -0.04 -5.05
N ARG A 74 17.68 0.88 -4.23
CA ARG A 74 18.02 0.96 -2.79
C ARG A 74 16.95 0.22 -2.00
N ALA A 75 17.32 -0.87 -1.35
CA ALA A 75 16.46 -1.68 -0.50
C ALA A 75 17.32 -2.43 0.51
N ASP A 76 16.72 -2.82 1.65
CA ASP A 76 17.42 -3.61 2.68
C ASP A 76 17.74 -5.02 2.17
N LYS A 77 16.87 -5.56 1.31
CA LYS A 77 17.09 -6.84 0.63
C LYS A 77 16.65 -6.78 -0.83
N LYS A 78 17.37 -7.52 -1.67
CA LYS A 78 17.07 -7.66 -3.10
C LYS A 78 16.90 -9.14 -3.43
N ILE A 79 15.82 -9.48 -4.14
CA ILE A 79 15.51 -10.84 -4.58
C ILE A 79 15.44 -10.86 -6.10
N LEU A 80 16.35 -11.58 -6.75
CA LEU A 80 16.27 -11.83 -8.19
C LEU A 80 15.35 -13.04 -8.41
N LEU A 81 14.13 -12.76 -8.89
CA LEU A 81 13.13 -13.77 -9.16
C LEU A 81 13.46 -14.58 -10.41
N GLY A 82 13.36 -15.89 -10.31
CA GLY A 82 13.47 -16.81 -11.44
C GLY A 82 14.84 -16.79 -12.12
N LYS A 83 15.91 -17.00 -11.35
CA LYS A 83 17.29 -17.03 -11.86
C LYS A 83 17.48 -17.98 -13.04
N LYS A 84 16.77 -19.12 -13.06
CA LYS A 84 16.76 -20.08 -14.17
C LYS A 84 15.75 -19.71 -15.24
N THR A 85 14.53 -19.33 -14.82
CA THR A 85 13.40 -19.03 -15.71
C THR A 85 13.65 -17.82 -16.60
N THR A 86 14.17 -16.71 -16.03
CA THR A 86 14.34 -15.44 -16.75
C THR A 86 15.80 -15.09 -17.06
N ARG A 87 16.73 -15.72 -16.39
CA ARG A 87 18.17 -15.44 -16.47
C ARG A 87 18.52 -13.96 -16.24
N GLY A 88 17.69 -13.27 -15.46
CA GLY A 88 17.87 -11.84 -15.17
C GLY A 88 17.45 -10.88 -16.28
N MET A 89 16.81 -11.35 -17.36
CA MET A 89 16.42 -10.54 -18.51
C MET A 89 14.99 -9.97 -18.44
N GLY A 90 14.31 -10.14 -17.31
CA GLY A 90 12.92 -9.71 -17.15
C GLY A 90 11.89 -10.76 -17.61
N ALA A 91 10.61 -10.47 -17.43
CA ALA A 91 9.50 -11.36 -17.77
C ALA A 91 8.83 -11.03 -19.12
N GLY A 92 9.36 -10.09 -19.90
CA GLY A 92 8.87 -9.77 -21.25
C GLY A 92 7.39 -9.37 -21.30
N SER A 93 6.89 -8.65 -20.32
CA SER A 93 5.47 -8.28 -20.15
C SER A 93 4.50 -9.48 -20.08
N ASN A 94 5.01 -10.68 -19.83
CA ASN A 94 4.21 -11.90 -19.69
C ASN A 94 4.03 -12.28 -18.21
N PRO A 95 2.80 -12.17 -17.64
CA PRO A 95 2.53 -12.53 -16.25
C PRO A 95 2.80 -13.99 -15.92
N THR A 96 2.62 -14.91 -16.87
CA THR A 96 2.89 -16.36 -16.65
C THR A 96 4.37 -16.60 -16.40
N VAL A 97 5.26 -15.90 -17.12
CA VAL A 97 6.71 -15.98 -16.88
C VAL A 97 7.06 -15.36 -15.53
N GLY A 98 6.44 -14.23 -15.17
CA GLY A 98 6.60 -13.59 -13.86
C GLY A 98 6.16 -14.50 -12.71
N GLU A 99 5.05 -15.22 -12.87
CA GLU A 99 4.53 -16.19 -11.90
C GLU A 99 5.49 -17.38 -11.75
N ALA A 100 5.95 -17.96 -12.86
CA ALA A 100 6.91 -19.07 -12.83
C ALA A 100 8.23 -18.66 -12.14
N ALA A 101 8.73 -17.44 -12.43
CA ALA A 101 9.91 -16.88 -11.80
C ALA A 101 9.74 -16.70 -10.28
N ALA A 102 8.58 -16.22 -9.84
CA ALA A 102 8.29 -16.07 -8.41
C ALA A 102 8.16 -17.43 -7.70
N LYS A 103 7.52 -18.40 -8.34
CA LYS A 103 7.41 -19.78 -7.82
C LYS A 103 8.78 -20.45 -7.70
N GLU A 104 9.68 -20.25 -8.65
CA GLU A 104 11.07 -20.71 -8.56
C GLU A 104 11.78 -20.15 -7.33
N SER A 105 11.46 -18.90 -6.96
CA SER A 105 12.08 -18.18 -5.85
C SER A 105 11.29 -18.23 -4.54
N SER A 106 10.27 -19.09 -4.42
CA SER A 106 9.34 -19.14 -3.28
C SER A 106 10.04 -19.29 -1.94
N GLU A 107 11.04 -20.15 -1.84
CA GLU A 107 11.80 -20.37 -0.59
C GLU A 107 12.62 -19.13 -0.19
N GLU A 108 13.20 -18.41 -1.15
CA GLU A 108 13.93 -17.18 -0.89
C GLU A 108 12.96 -16.06 -0.43
N ILE A 109 11.77 -15.96 -1.03
CA ILE A 109 10.71 -15.04 -0.63
C ILE A 109 10.26 -15.38 0.80
N LYS A 110 9.89 -16.62 1.06
CA LYS A 110 9.44 -17.12 2.37
C LYS A 110 10.45 -16.84 3.47
N ALA A 111 11.73 -17.18 3.24
CA ALA A 111 12.81 -16.93 4.21
C ALA A 111 13.02 -15.42 4.48
N SER A 112 12.68 -14.56 3.51
CA SER A 112 12.85 -13.10 3.63
C SER A 112 11.79 -12.42 4.48
N ILE A 113 10.62 -13.04 4.66
CA ILE A 113 9.45 -12.50 5.35
C ILE A 113 8.95 -13.44 6.45
N SER A 114 9.75 -14.44 6.86
CA SER A 114 9.34 -15.52 7.78
C SER A 114 8.92 -15.05 9.17
N ASP A 115 9.43 -13.92 9.62
CA ASP A 115 9.11 -13.31 10.93
C ASP A 115 8.22 -12.06 10.81
N ALA A 116 7.63 -11.84 9.62
CA ALA A 116 6.78 -10.69 9.37
C ALA A 116 5.45 -10.80 10.13
N MET A 117 5.06 -9.74 10.82
CA MET A 117 3.69 -9.57 11.35
C MET A 117 2.79 -8.91 10.31
N MET A 118 3.36 -8.07 9.43
CA MET A 118 2.67 -7.41 8.33
C MET A 118 3.57 -7.37 7.10
N VAL A 119 2.97 -7.65 5.94
CA VAL A 119 3.63 -7.54 4.64
C VAL A 119 2.80 -6.66 3.72
N PHE A 120 3.38 -5.55 3.30
CA PHE A 120 2.88 -4.78 2.17
C PHE A 120 3.49 -5.30 0.88
N ILE A 121 2.67 -5.43 -0.15
CA ILE A 121 3.11 -5.80 -1.50
C ILE A 121 2.75 -4.65 -2.42
N THR A 122 3.74 -4.05 -3.06
CA THR A 122 3.50 -2.96 -4.01
C THR A 122 3.95 -3.36 -5.40
N CYS A 123 3.09 -3.13 -6.39
CA CYS A 123 3.42 -3.36 -7.80
C CYS A 123 2.48 -2.59 -8.73
N GLY A 124 2.95 -2.32 -9.95
CA GLY A 124 2.08 -1.96 -11.06
C GLY A 124 1.58 -3.23 -11.74
N LEU A 125 0.26 -3.41 -11.78
CA LEU A 125 -0.38 -4.49 -12.50
C LEU A 125 -0.40 -4.20 -14.02
N GLY A 126 -0.45 -5.25 -14.83
CA GLY A 126 -0.47 -5.18 -16.30
C GLY A 126 0.86 -5.55 -16.97
N GLY A 127 1.98 -5.45 -16.24
CA GLY A 127 3.28 -5.96 -16.70
C GLY A 127 3.48 -7.44 -16.42
N GLY A 128 4.65 -7.97 -16.73
CA GLY A 128 4.97 -9.38 -16.51
C GLY A 128 5.31 -9.71 -15.06
N THR A 129 6.37 -9.10 -14.53
CA THR A 129 6.92 -9.43 -13.21
C THR A 129 5.97 -9.08 -12.07
N GLY A 130 5.54 -7.81 -11.96
CA GLY A 130 4.67 -7.37 -10.87
C GLY A 130 3.36 -8.15 -10.83
N THR A 131 2.68 -8.25 -11.98
CA THR A 131 1.41 -8.98 -12.12
C THR A 131 1.55 -10.47 -11.77
N GLY A 132 2.62 -11.10 -12.27
CA GLY A 132 2.83 -12.55 -12.07
C GLY A 132 3.34 -12.91 -10.68
N SER A 133 4.16 -12.05 -10.05
CA SER A 133 4.79 -12.38 -8.76
C SER A 133 3.99 -11.94 -7.55
N ALA A 134 3.14 -10.90 -7.64
CA ALA A 134 2.48 -10.30 -6.48
C ALA A 134 1.63 -11.30 -5.69
N HIS A 135 0.83 -12.13 -6.37
CA HIS A 135 0.00 -13.14 -5.69
C HIS A 135 0.82 -14.28 -5.09
N VAL A 136 1.95 -14.66 -5.68
CA VAL A 136 2.87 -15.66 -5.11
C VAL A 136 3.52 -15.12 -3.84
N ILE A 137 3.94 -13.85 -3.84
CA ILE A 137 4.46 -13.18 -2.64
C ILE A 137 3.38 -13.12 -1.55
N ALA A 138 2.14 -12.77 -1.93
CA ALA A 138 1.01 -12.72 -1.00
C ALA A 138 0.70 -14.09 -0.38
N GLU A 139 0.77 -15.16 -1.16
CA GLU A 139 0.61 -16.54 -0.69
C GLU A 139 1.65 -16.88 0.37
N GLN A 140 2.93 -16.55 0.15
CA GLN A 140 4.00 -16.80 1.11
C GLN A 140 3.83 -15.95 2.38
N ALA A 141 3.42 -14.68 2.26
CA ALA A 141 3.17 -13.79 3.38
C ALA A 141 2.00 -14.31 4.25
N LYS A 142 0.91 -14.73 3.61
CA LYS A 142 -0.25 -15.32 4.28
C LYS A 142 0.10 -16.64 4.97
N ALA A 143 0.88 -17.49 4.32
CA ALA A 143 1.37 -18.74 4.89
C ALA A 143 2.28 -18.53 6.12
N ALA A 144 3.01 -17.42 6.18
CA ALA A 144 3.79 -17.00 7.35
C ALA A 144 2.91 -16.40 8.48
N GLY A 145 1.60 -16.25 8.30
CA GLY A 145 0.67 -15.67 9.28
C GLY A 145 0.68 -14.14 9.33
N ALA A 146 1.35 -13.49 8.38
CA ALA A 146 1.41 -12.04 8.31
C ALA A 146 0.08 -11.45 7.80
N LEU A 147 -0.30 -10.29 8.34
CA LEU A 147 -1.34 -9.45 7.75
C LEU A 147 -0.83 -8.97 6.38
N THR A 148 -1.49 -9.41 5.29
CA THR A 148 -1.02 -9.22 3.93
C THR A 148 -1.84 -8.14 3.23
N ILE A 149 -1.22 -7.00 2.93
CA ILE A 149 -1.85 -5.84 2.31
C ILE A 149 -1.17 -5.57 0.97
N ALA A 150 -1.92 -5.61 -0.11
CA ALA A 150 -1.40 -5.22 -1.42
C ALA A 150 -1.82 -3.79 -1.75
N VAL A 151 -0.88 -2.96 -2.21
CA VAL A 151 -1.13 -1.61 -2.71
C VAL A 151 -0.65 -1.56 -4.14
N VAL A 152 -1.60 -1.55 -5.09
CA VAL A 152 -1.30 -1.81 -6.49
C VAL A 152 -1.91 -0.75 -7.40
N THR A 153 -1.25 -0.50 -8.53
CA THR A 153 -1.80 0.37 -9.57
C THR A 153 -2.35 -0.42 -10.75
N LEU A 154 -3.42 0.10 -11.35
CA LEU A 154 -3.87 -0.32 -12.67
C LEU A 154 -3.24 0.56 -13.75
N PRO A 155 -2.96 -0.02 -14.94
CA PRO A 155 -2.33 0.72 -16.03
C PRO A 155 -3.19 1.88 -16.51
N PHE A 156 -2.56 2.87 -17.16
CA PHE A 156 -3.27 3.87 -17.93
C PHE A 156 -4.00 3.23 -19.12
N ALA A 157 -5.15 3.77 -19.50
CA ALA A 157 -5.90 3.33 -20.69
C ALA A 157 -5.04 3.40 -21.97
N SER A 158 -4.14 4.38 -22.04
CA SER A 158 -3.16 4.54 -23.13
C SER A 158 -2.13 3.41 -23.23
N GLU A 159 -1.95 2.59 -22.19
CA GLU A 159 -1.04 1.43 -22.20
C GLU A 159 -1.63 0.21 -22.93
N GLY A 160 -2.91 0.26 -23.28
CA GLY A 160 -3.60 -0.67 -24.16
C GLY A 160 -4.35 -1.81 -23.44
N LYS A 161 -5.28 -2.44 -24.19
CA LYS A 161 -6.22 -3.44 -23.67
C LYS A 161 -5.53 -4.68 -23.06
N ILE A 162 -4.44 -5.16 -23.66
CA ILE A 162 -3.72 -6.34 -23.18
C ILE A 162 -3.15 -6.11 -21.78
N ARG A 163 -2.59 -4.90 -21.53
CA ARG A 163 -2.08 -4.55 -20.20
C ARG A 163 -3.20 -4.47 -19.16
N LEU A 164 -4.32 -3.86 -19.52
CA LEU A 164 -5.48 -3.79 -18.62
C LEU A 164 -6.01 -5.20 -18.30
N GLN A 165 -6.11 -6.08 -19.31
CA GLN A 165 -6.54 -7.47 -19.12
C GLN A 165 -5.60 -8.22 -18.18
N ASN A 166 -4.28 -8.17 -18.42
CA ASN A 166 -3.29 -8.76 -17.53
C ASN A 166 -3.42 -8.22 -16.10
N ALA A 167 -3.69 -6.92 -15.94
CA ALA A 167 -3.87 -6.29 -14.64
C ALA A 167 -5.08 -6.84 -13.89
N LEU A 168 -6.22 -6.99 -14.56
CA LEU A 168 -7.45 -7.53 -13.96
C LEU A 168 -7.32 -9.00 -13.58
N GLU A 169 -6.67 -9.81 -14.42
CA GLU A 169 -6.38 -11.20 -14.11
C GLU A 169 -5.44 -11.32 -12.90
N GLY A 170 -4.39 -10.49 -12.86
CA GLY A 170 -3.46 -10.42 -11.73
C GLY A 170 -4.12 -9.96 -10.44
N LEU A 171 -5.01 -8.96 -10.52
CA LEU A 171 -5.81 -8.48 -9.39
C LEU A 171 -6.70 -9.61 -8.82
N ASN A 172 -7.38 -10.36 -9.70
CA ASN A 172 -8.22 -11.47 -9.28
C ASN A 172 -7.43 -12.60 -8.60
N LYS A 173 -6.20 -12.89 -9.05
CA LYS A 173 -5.31 -13.83 -8.37
C LYS A 173 -4.85 -13.29 -7.01
N LEU A 174 -4.46 -12.01 -6.95
CA LEU A 174 -3.94 -11.38 -5.75
C LEU A 174 -4.98 -11.31 -4.63
N ARG A 175 -6.24 -11.01 -4.95
CA ARG A 175 -7.39 -10.98 -4.00
C ARG A 175 -7.62 -12.30 -3.25
N LYS A 176 -7.15 -13.42 -3.77
CA LYS A 176 -7.32 -14.74 -3.12
C LYS A 176 -6.39 -14.93 -1.93
N PHE A 177 -5.25 -14.23 -1.94
CA PHE A 177 -4.19 -14.41 -0.95
C PHE A 177 -3.98 -13.18 -0.06
N ALA A 178 -4.17 -11.95 -0.59
CA ALA A 178 -4.09 -10.74 0.22
C ALA A 178 -5.34 -10.57 1.10
N ASP A 179 -5.14 -10.08 2.32
CA ASP A 179 -6.24 -9.73 3.23
C ASP A 179 -6.96 -8.47 2.77
N THR A 180 -6.18 -7.50 2.28
CA THR A 180 -6.67 -6.25 1.70
C THR A 180 -5.91 -5.93 0.43
N VAL A 181 -6.61 -5.52 -0.63
CA VAL A 181 -6.00 -5.00 -1.86
C VAL A 181 -6.47 -3.57 -2.08
N ILE A 182 -5.58 -2.62 -1.90
CA ILE A 182 -5.80 -1.20 -2.21
C ILE A 182 -5.46 -1.01 -3.69
N VAL A 183 -6.47 -0.62 -4.47
CA VAL A 183 -6.35 -0.45 -5.92
C VAL A 183 -6.31 1.03 -6.26
N ILE A 184 -5.29 1.45 -7.00
CA ILE A 184 -5.08 2.83 -7.45
C ILE A 184 -5.07 2.84 -8.97
N PRO A 185 -6.17 3.29 -9.63
CA PRO A 185 -6.18 3.42 -11.08
C PRO A 185 -5.32 4.60 -11.54
N ASN A 186 -4.33 4.36 -12.40
CA ASN A 186 -3.46 5.43 -12.89
C ASN A 186 -4.21 6.53 -13.65
N ASP A 187 -5.29 6.19 -14.37
CA ASP A 187 -6.12 7.18 -15.07
C ASP A 187 -6.72 8.22 -14.10
N LYS A 188 -7.03 7.84 -12.85
CA LYS A 188 -7.53 8.76 -11.84
C LYS A 188 -6.46 9.74 -11.34
N LEU A 189 -5.20 9.38 -11.45
CA LEU A 189 -4.08 10.29 -11.13
C LEU A 189 -3.97 11.41 -12.17
N LEU A 190 -4.32 11.16 -13.43
CA LEU A 190 -4.37 12.20 -14.47
C LEU A 190 -5.41 13.28 -14.15
N SER A 191 -6.49 12.92 -13.46
CA SER A 191 -7.50 13.90 -13.02
C SER A 191 -6.97 14.83 -11.91
N ILE A 192 -5.97 14.38 -11.14
CA ILE A 192 -5.33 15.18 -10.08
C ILE A 192 -4.27 16.11 -10.68
N VAL A 193 -3.57 15.66 -11.73
CA VAL A 193 -2.43 16.37 -12.34
C VAL A 193 -2.45 16.27 -13.88
N PRO A 194 -3.44 16.89 -14.55
CA PRO A 194 -3.72 16.66 -15.97
C PRO A 194 -2.60 17.09 -16.93
N ASP A 195 -1.81 18.09 -16.54
CA ASP A 195 -0.83 18.75 -17.42
C ASP A 195 0.61 18.23 -17.25
N LEU A 196 0.81 17.12 -16.54
CA LEU A 196 2.15 16.60 -16.29
C LEU A 196 2.67 15.73 -17.43
N PRO A 197 3.97 15.82 -17.75
CA PRO A 197 4.63 14.85 -18.61
C PRO A 197 4.47 13.42 -18.11
N LEU A 198 4.36 12.44 -18.99
CA LEU A 198 4.08 11.03 -18.66
C LEU A 198 5.03 10.45 -17.61
N ASN A 199 6.33 10.75 -17.69
CA ASN A 199 7.32 10.30 -16.72
C ASN A 199 7.07 10.89 -15.32
N THR A 200 6.50 12.10 -15.24
CA THR A 200 6.12 12.74 -13.97
C THR A 200 4.82 12.12 -13.43
N ALA A 201 3.87 11.77 -14.29
CA ALA A 201 2.65 11.06 -13.89
C ALA A 201 2.98 9.70 -13.23
N PHE A 202 3.94 8.94 -13.74
CA PHE A 202 4.42 7.71 -13.09
C PHE A 202 5.06 7.99 -11.73
N LYS A 203 5.83 9.08 -11.57
CA LYS A 203 6.39 9.46 -10.27
C LYS A 203 5.30 9.81 -9.26
N VAL A 204 4.25 10.51 -9.68
CA VAL A 204 3.08 10.79 -8.83
C VAL A 204 2.40 9.49 -8.40
N SER A 205 2.26 8.52 -9.31
CA SER A 205 1.76 7.18 -8.98
C SER A 205 2.61 6.52 -7.89
N ASP A 206 3.92 6.52 -8.03
CA ASP A 206 4.84 5.96 -7.03
C ASP A 206 4.76 6.71 -5.69
N GLU A 207 4.56 8.04 -5.70
CA GLU A 207 4.36 8.85 -4.49
C GLU A 207 3.06 8.51 -3.76
N VAL A 208 1.97 8.32 -4.50
CA VAL A 208 0.67 7.93 -3.93
C VAL A 208 0.75 6.55 -3.31
N LEU A 209 1.37 5.56 -4.02
CA LEU A 209 1.61 4.22 -3.47
C LEU A 209 2.47 4.28 -2.20
N ALA A 210 3.58 5.00 -2.24
CA ALA A 210 4.49 5.15 -1.11
C ALA A 210 3.79 5.86 0.06
N GLY A 211 3.00 6.89 -0.22
CA GLY A 211 2.23 7.64 0.77
C GLY A 211 1.17 6.79 1.46
N ALA A 212 0.46 5.94 0.71
CA ALA A 212 -0.52 5.02 1.26
C ALA A 212 0.12 3.99 2.19
N VAL A 213 1.22 3.34 1.75
CA VAL A 213 1.97 2.39 2.59
C VAL A 213 2.53 3.07 3.83
N LYS A 214 3.16 4.24 3.65
CA LYS A 214 3.70 5.05 4.76
C LYS A 214 2.61 5.38 5.77
N GLY A 215 1.49 5.93 5.31
CA GLY A 215 0.40 6.35 6.18
C GLY A 215 -0.19 5.21 7.02
N ILE A 216 -0.28 4.00 6.46
CA ILE A 216 -0.78 2.83 7.19
C ILE A 216 0.30 2.26 8.13
N ALA A 217 1.54 2.10 7.66
CA ALA A 217 2.63 1.53 8.45
C ALA A 217 2.95 2.39 9.69
N GLU A 218 2.98 3.71 9.52
CA GLU A 218 3.32 4.64 10.59
C GLU A 218 2.26 4.73 11.70
N LEU A 219 1.01 4.29 11.46
CA LEU A 219 -0.01 4.19 12.51
C LEU A 219 0.40 3.25 13.65
N VAL A 220 1.23 2.25 13.36
CA VAL A 220 1.68 1.24 14.35
C VAL A 220 3.17 1.29 14.63
N THR A 221 3.96 2.03 13.84
CA THR A 221 5.42 2.14 14.05
C THR A 221 5.82 3.41 14.80
N LYS A 222 4.98 4.46 14.77
CA LYS A 222 5.25 5.74 15.41
C LYS A 222 4.21 6.06 16.46
N ALA A 223 4.67 6.56 17.60
CA ALA A 223 3.78 7.10 18.63
C ALA A 223 3.09 8.37 18.10
N GLY A 224 1.79 8.50 18.38
CA GLY A 224 0.95 9.61 17.98
C GLY A 224 0.19 10.21 19.16
N LEU A 225 -0.66 11.21 18.90
CA LEU A 225 -1.63 11.75 19.88
C LEU A 225 -2.74 10.71 20.18
N VAL A 226 -3.16 9.99 19.13
CA VAL A 226 -4.06 8.84 19.23
C VAL A 226 -3.33 7.67 18.59
N ASN A 227 -2.98 6.70 19.44
CA ASN A 227 -2.24 5.51 19.02
C ASN A 227 -3.20 4.40 18.63
N LEU A 228 -2.81 3.67 17.59
CA LEU A 228 -3.45 2.41 17.19
C LEU A 228 -2.50 1.26 17.51
N ASP A 229 -3.03 0.20 18.06
CA ASP A 229 -2.28 -1.03 18.19
C ASP A 229 -2.36 -1.87 16.88
N PHE A 230 -1.47 -2.85 16.79
CA PHE A 230 -1.43 -3.75 15.64
C PHE A 230 -2.70 -4.62 15.53
N ALA A 231 -3.34 -4.94 16.65
CA ALA A 231 -4.57 -5.76 16.68
C ALA A 231 -5.74 -5.00 16.07
N ASP A 232 -5.86 -3.70 16.34
CA ASP A 232 -6.88 -2.83 15.73
C ASP A 232 -6.73 -2.77 14.21
N LEU A 233 -5.49 -2.54 13.76
CA LEU A 233 -5.20 -2.50 12.32
C LEU A 233 -5.49 -3.85 11.65
N ARG A 234 -5.14 -4.95 12.32
CA ARG A 234 -5.47 -6.31 11.85
C ARG A 234 -6.98 -6.51 11.74
N THR A 235 -7.76 -6.05 12.71
CA THR A 235 -9.23 -6.18 12.72
C THR A 235 -9.86 -5.48 11.51
N ILE A 236 -9.41 -4.30 11.15
CA ILE A 236 -9.94 -3.54 10.00
C ILE A 236 -9.51 -4.15 8.66
N LEU A 237 -8.24 -4.56 8.54
CA LEU A 237 -7.65 -4.92 7.25
C LEU A 237 -7.63 -6.43 6.99
N SER A 238 -7.92 -7.30 7.99
CA SER A 238 -8.03 -8.74 7.73
C SER A 238 -9.28 -9.04 6.92
N SER A 239 -9.10 -9.82 5.84
CA SER A 239 -10.19 -10.27 4.96
C SER A 239 -11.11 -9.12 4.51
N ALA A 240 -10.56 -7.93 4.33
CA ALA A 240 -11.31 -6.74 3.92
C ALA A 240 -11.56 -6.69 2.41
N GLY A 241 -10.88 -7.54 1.63
CA GLY A 241 -11.05 -7.61 0.18
C GLY A 241 -10.45 -6.40 -0.54
N CYS A 242 -11.20 -5.81 -1.46
CA CYS A 242 -10.76 -4.58 -2.11
C CYS A 242 -11.02 -3.35 -1.24
N ALA A 243 -10.07 -2.44 -1.27
CA ALA A 243 -10.16 -1.15 -0.59
C ALA A 243 -9.75 -0.01 -1.55
N VAL A 244 -10.21 1.18 -1.25
CA VAL A 244 -9.83 2.42 -1.93
C VAL A 244 -9.15 3.36 -0.95
N VAL A 245 -8.37 4.29 -1.48
CA VAL A 245 -7.66 5.29 -0.69
C VAL A 245 -8.03 6.69 -1.13
N GLY A 246 -8.29 7.56 -0.15
CA GLY A 246 -8.43 8.99 -0.33
C GLY A 246 -7.31 9.72 0.39
N ILE A 247 -6.72 10.71 -0.27
CA ILE A 247 -5.68 11.55 0.30
C ILE A 247 -6.09 13.00 0.14
N GLY A 248 -6.06 13.75 1.24
CA GLY A 248 -6.34 15.18 1.24
C GLY A 248 -5.35 15.93 2.11
N GLU A 249 -5.03 17.15 1.70
CA GLU A 249 -4.15 18.04 2.44
C GLU A 249 -4.72 19.46 2.40
N ALA A 250 -4.77 20.11 3.55
CA ALA A 250 -5.08 21.52 3.63
C ALA A 250 -3.79 22.33 3.51
N SER A 251 -3.82 23.38 2.65
CA SER A 251 -2.70 24.32 2.53
C SER A 251 -2.56 25.19 3.78
N ILE A 252 -1.37 25.75 3.95
CA ILE A 252 -1.01 26.66 5.07
C ILE A 252 -1.87 27.93 5.08
N GLU A 253 -2.42 28.32 3.92
CA GLU A 253 -3.26 29.51 3.76
C GLU A 253 -4.67 29.32 4.31
N ALA A 254 -5.07 28.06 4.58
CA ALA A 254 -6.37 27.78 5.17
C ALA A 254 -6.42 28.27 6.63
N LYS A 255 -7.52 28.94 6.98
CA LYS A 255 -7.73 29.34 8.39
C LYS A 255 -7.75 28.10 9.30
N PRO A 256 -7.20 28.19 10.53
CA PRO A 256 -7.12 27.05 11.45
C PRO A 256 -8.47 26.35 11.69
N ASP A 257 -9.58 27.10 11.68
CA ASP A 257 -10.94 26.58 11.86
C ASP A 257 -11.51 25.87 10.64
N GLN A 258 -10.89 25.98 9.48
CA GLN A 258 -11.35 25.41 8.21
C GLN A 258 -10.43 24.31 7.65
N ARG A 259 -9.15 24.27 8.05
CA ARG A 259 -8.16 23.35 7.46
C ARG A 259 -8.54 21.89 7.61
N ALA A 260 -9.15 21.49 8.73
CA ALA A 260 -9.61 20.11 8.95
C ALA A 260 -10.72 19.72 7.94
N LEU A 261 -11.71 20.62 7.74
CA LEU A 261 -12.78 20.42 6.76
C LEU A 261 -12.23 20.34 5.34
N ILE A 262 -11.32 21.25 4.97
CA ILE A 262 -10.70 21.26 3.63
C ILE A 262 -9.93 19.94 3.40
N ALA A 263 -9.16 19.49 4.38
CA ALA A 263 -8.38 18.26 4.27
C ALA A 263 -9.27 17.02 4.10
N VAL A 264 -10.33 16.89 4.93
CA VAL A 264 -11.24 15.74 4.82
C VAL A 264 -12.09 15.80 3.55
N ASP A 265 -12.57 16.98 3.15
CA ASP A 265 -13.32 17.15 1.89
C ASP A 265 -12.46 16.81 0.68
N THR A 266 -11.20 17.24 0.66
CA THR A 266 -10.24 16.89 -0.39
C THR A 266 -10.01 15.38 -0.43
N ALA A 267 -9.86 14.73 0.74
CA ALA A 267 -9.69 13.29 0.82
C ALA A 267 -10.91 12.51 0.33
N MET A 268 -12.11 12.90 0.79
CA MET A 268 -13.36 12.22 0.47
C MET A 268 -13.83 12.45 -0.97
N ASN A 269 -13.44 13.58 -1.58
CA ASN A 269 -13.70 13.88 -3.00
C ASN A 269 -12.49 13.52 -3.90
N SER A 270 -11.52 12.79 -3.36
CA SER A 270 -10.36 12.35 -4.14
C SER A 270 -10.82 11.49 -5.34
N PRO A 271 -10.34 11.73 -6.55
CA PRO A 271 -10.61 10.86 -7.71
C PRO A 271 -10.23 9.39 -7.47
N LEU A 272 -9.37 9.12 -6.50
CA LEU A 272 -8.96 7.76 -6.12
C LEU A 272 -10.06 7.00 -5.37
N LEU A 273 -11.06 7.70 -4.80
CA LEU A 273 -12.25 7.15 -4.14
C LEU A 273 -13.45 7.00 -5.09
N ASP A 274 -13.22 6.88 -6.40
CA ASP A 274 -14.29 6.77 -7.40
C ASP A 274 -15.02 5.41 -7.35
N VAL A 275 -15.67 5.16 -6.22
CA VAL A 275 -16.49 3.98 -5.94
C VAL A 275 -17.67 4.42 -5.07
N ASP A 276 -18.70 3.57 -4.97
CA ASP A 276 -19.79 3.80 -4.02
C ASP A 276 -19.29 3.60 -2.59
N ILE A 277 -18.84 4.69 -1.98
CA ILE A 277 -18.31 4.71 -0.61
C ILE A 277 -19.40 4.52 0.45
N THR A 278 -20.68 4.71 0.10
CA THR A 278 -21.79 4.54 1.04
C THR A 278 -21.96 3.10 1.49
N SER A 279 -21.43 2.15 0.73
CA SER A 279 -21.40 0.73 1.07
C SER A 279 -20.16 0.29 1.84
N ALA A 280 -19.20 1.19 2.08
CA ALA A 280 -18.00 0.88 2.83
C ALA A 280 -18.34 0.58 4.29
N ASN A 281 -17.94 -0.60 4.77
CA ASN A 281 -18.24 -1.06 6.13
C ASN A 281 -17.02 -1.01 7.07
N ARG A 282 -15.87 -0.62 6.57
CA ARG A 282 -14.63 -0.44 7.36
C ARG A 282 -13.89 0.78 6.87
N ALA A 283 -13.46 1.61 7.81
CA ALA A 283 -12.67 2.80 7.54
C ALA A 283 -11.44 2.87 8.44
N LEU A 284 -10.28 3.14 7.85
CA LEU A 284 -9.06 3.48 8.54
C LEU A 284 -8.70 4.92 8.20
N ILE A 285 -8.55 5.76 9.22
CA ILE A 285 -8.28 7.19 9.04
C ILE A 285 -6.95 7.53 9.71
N ASN A 286 -6.03 8.09 8.97
CA ASN A 286 -4.77 8.63 9.48
C ASN A 286 -4.74 10.13 9.32
N VAL A 287 -4.69 10.86 10.44
CA VAL A 287 -4.57 12.31 10.48
C VAL A 287 -3.15 12.69 10.87
N THR A 288 -2.48 13.47 10.04
CA THR A 288 -1.14 13.99 10.32
C THR A 288 -1.17 15.50 10.25
N GLY A 289 -0.73 16.16 11.32
CA GLY A 289 -0.69 17.63 11.38
C GLY A 289 0.61 18.16 11.97
N GLY A 290 0.75 19.48 11.99
CA GLY A 290 1.83 20.17 12.69
C GLY A 290 1.62 20.21 14.21
N ASP A 291 2.59 20.80 14.93
CA ASP A 291 2.55 20.95 16.41
C ASP A 291 1.34 21.73 16.92
N ASP A 292 0.64 22.44 16.04
CA ASP A 292 -0.55 23.25 16.31
C ASP A 292 -1.88 22.51 16.03
N MET A 293 -1.83 21.22 15.60
CA MET A 293 -3.03 20.42 15.39
C MET A 293 -3.72 20.09 16.71
N THR A 294 -5.01 20.32 16.75
CA THR A 294 -5.85 20.07 17.93
C THR A 294 -6.59 18.74 17.82
N LEU A 295 -6.91 18.14 18.99
CA LEU A 295 -7.75 16.94 19.04
C LEU A 295 -9.13 17.18 18.41
N LYS A 296 -9.69 18.37 18.58
CA LYS A 296 -10.99 18.77 18.00
C LYS A 296 -10.98 18.74 16.47
N GLU A 297 -9.86 19.11 15.84
CA GLU A 297 -9.70 19.02 14.39
C GLU A 297 -9.66 17.57 13.92
N ALA A 298 -8.95 16.71 14.64
CA ALA A 298 -8.92 15.27 14.34
C ALA A 298 -10.31 14.62 14.49
N GLU A 299 -11.04 14.92 15.58
CA GLU A 299 -12.41 14.44 15.78
C GLU A 299 -13.38 14.94 14.71
N LEU A 300 -13.24 16.18 14.26
CA LEU A 300 -14.04 16.74 13.17
C LEU A 300 -13.84 15.94 11.88
N ILE A 301 -12.59 15.60 11.53
CA ILE A 301 -12.26 14.79 10.35
C ILE A 301 -12.97 13.43 10.43
N VAL A 302 -12.87 12.75 11.57
CA VAL A 302 -13.51 11.43 11.77
C VAL A 302 -15.03 11.53 11.67
N SER A 303 -15.63 12.57 12.27
CA SER A 303 -17.07 12.84 12.20
C SER A 303 -17.55 13.06 10.76
N GLU A 304 -16.79 13.83 9.96
CA GLU A 304 -17.15 14.08 8.56
C GLU A 304 -17.06 12.83 7.68
N VAL A 305 -16.07 11.95 7.92
CA VAL A 305 -15.99 10.64 7.24
C VAL A 305 -17.17 9.76 7.64
N SER A 306 -17.47 9.66 8.94
CA SER A 306 -18.58 8.85 9.48
C SER A 306 -19.94 9.19 8.89
N LYS A 307 -20.17 10.46 8.54
CA LYS A 307 -21.43 10.91 7.90
C LYS A 307 -21.61 10.45 6.45
N ARG A 308 -20.53 10.05 5.79
CA ARG A 308 -20.48 9.77 4.34
C ARG A 308 -20.33 8.29 3.98
N ILE A 309 -20.14 7.43 4.98
CA ILE A 309 -20.03 5.98 4.83
C ILE A 309 -21.20 5.28 5.54
N ASP A 310 -21.26 3.94 5.47
CA ASP A 310 -22.31 3.18 6.15
C ASP A 310 -22.32 3.51 7.67
N PRO A 311 -23.47 3.87 8.27
CA PRO A 311 -23.57 4.18 9.69
C PRO A 311 -23.14 3.05 10.62
N SER A 312 -23.14 1.79 10.15
CA SER A 312 -22.68 0.61 10.89
C SER A 312 -21.19 0.30 10.70
N SER A 313 -20.47 1.17 9.97
CA SER A 313 -19.06 0.96 9.66
C SER A 313 -18.20 0.90 10.90
N HIS A 314 -17.23 -0.01 10.88
CA HIS A 314 -16.18 -0.04 11.87
C HIS A 314 -15.09 0.99 11.48
N ILE A 315 -14.99 2.06 12.26
CA ILE A 315 -14.03 3.16 12.03
C ILE A 315 -12.91 3.05 13.05
N ILE A 316 -11.67 3.00 12.56
CA ILE A 316 -10.46 3.12 13.36
C ILE A 316 -9.67 4.32 12.86
N TRP A 317 -9.15 5.14 13.77
CA TRP A 317 -8.41 6.33 13.43
C TRP A 317 -7.23 6.59 14.34
N GLY A 318 -6.19 7.17 13.77
CA GLY A 318 -5.02 7.64 14.49
C GLY A 318 -4.68 9.08 14.13
N ALA A 319 -4.08 9.79 15.07
CA ALA A 319 -3.64 11.18 14.87
C ALA A 319 -2.19 11.34 15.29
N ARG A 320 -1.39 12.03 14.45
CA ARG A 320 0.02 12.25 14.71
C ARG A 320 0.43 13.68 14.45
N VAL A 321 1.42 14.11 15.22
CA VAL A 321 2.12 15.36 14.98
C VAL A 321 3.44 15.06 14.27
N GLU A 322 3.65 15.63 13.10
CA GLU A 322 4.93 15.60 12.40
C GLU A 322 5.50 17.02 12.34
N LYS A 323 6.83 17.14 12.53
CA LYS A 323 7.54 18.38 12.17
C LYS A 323 7.56 18.49 10.65
N LEU A 324 6.42 18.82 10.06
CA LEU A 324 6.29 19.04 8.64
C LEU A 324 7.10 20.27 8.23
N ALA A 325 7.67 20.23 7.02
CA ALA A 325 8.40 21.36 6.44
C ALA A 325 7.51 22.63 6.31
N LYS A 326 6.21 22.46 6.40
CA LYS A 326 5.19 23.52 6.38
C LYS A 326 4.42 23.48 7.70
N LYS A 327 4.62 24.51 8.54
CA LYS A 327 3.79 24.75 9.73
C LYS A 327 2.32 24.82 9.33
N SER A 328 1.44 24.32 10.19
CA SER A 328 -0.02 24.45 10.05
C SER A 328 -0.71 23.66 8.92
N SER A 329 -0.08 22.65 8.32
CA SER A 329 -0.77 21.76 7.39
C SER A 329 -1.43 20.59 8.14
N ILE A 330 -2.59 20.14 7.62
CA ILE A 330 -3.23 18.87 8.02
C ILE A 330 -3.30 18.00 6.78
N ARG A 331 -2.85 16.75 6.92
CA ARG A 331 -2.98 15.71 5.91
C ARG A 331 -3.85 14.59 6.43
N VAL A 332 -4.77 14.14 5.60
CA VAL A 332 -5.71 13.04 5.89
C VAL A 332 -5.50 11.93 4.88
N LEU A 333 -5.26 10.72 5.35
CA LEU A 333 -5.31 9.49 4.57
C LEU A 333 -6.52 8.69 5.05
N ILE A 334 -7.39 8.30 4.13
CA ILE A 334 -8.57 7.50 4.40
C ILE A 334 -8.46 6.21 3.59
N VAL A 335 -8.59 5.06 4.23
CA VAL A 335 -8.71 3.76 3.56
C VAL A 335 -10.11 3.23 3.82
N LEU A 336 -10.90 3.03 2.77
CA LEU A 336 -12.24 2.49 2.85
C LEU A 336 -12.27 1.09 2.27
N ALA A 337 -12.69 0.11 3.05
CA ALA A 337 -12.82 -1.28 2.64
C ALA A 337 -14.28 -1.74 2.66
N GLY A 338 -14.59 -2.79 1.87
CA GLY A 338 -15.94 -3.29 1.69
C GLY A 338 -16.80 -2.47 0.73
N ALA A 339 -16.24 -1.41 0.10
CA ALA A 339 -16.90 -0.68 -0.97
C ALA A 339 -17.13 -1.57 -2.20
N LYS A 340 -18.26 -1.34 -2.90
CA LYS A 340 -18.55 -2.05 -4.15
C LYS A 340 -17.75 -1.42 -5.29
N PHE A 341 -17.02 -2.25 -6.04
CA PHE A 341 -16.29 -1.86 -7.24
C PHE A 341 -17.10 -2.24 -8.49
N PRO A 342 -17.97 -1.39 -9.02
CA PRO A 342 -18.90 -1.79 -10.06
C PRO A 342 -18.26 -2.12 -11.41
N ASN A 343 -17.10 -1.54 -11.72
CA ASN A 343 -16.53 -1.62 -13.06
C ASN A 343 -15.42 -2.66 -13.26
N TYR A 344 -14.70 -3.05 -12.19
CA TYR A 344 -13.59 -4.00 -12.34
C TYR A 344 -14.07 -5.46 -12.42
N GLU A 345 -15.17 -5.80 -11.75
CA GLU A 345 -15.77 -7.14 -11.82
C GLU A 345 -16.50 -7.36 -13.15
N LEU A 346 -17.20 -6.34 -13.65
CA LEU A 346 -17.88 -6.39 -14.96
C LEU A 346 -16.88 -6.44 -16.13
N ALA A 347 -15.79 -5.68 -16.07
CA ALA A 347 -14.74 -5.73 -17.07
C ALA A 347 -14.02 -7.09 -17.09
N ALA A 348 -13.76 -7.68 -15.92
CA ALA A 348 -13.18 -9.01 -15.81
C ALA A 348 -14.12 -10.11 -16.33
N ALA A 349 -15.42 -10.02 -16.03
CA ALA A 349 -16.43 -10.97 -16.51
C ALA A 349 -16.64 -10.89 -18.03
N ALA A 350 -16.68 -9.67 -18.60
CA ALA A 350 -16.77 -9.45 -20.04
C ALA A 350 -15.56 -9.99 -20.80
N THR A 351 -14.37 -9.90 -20.20
CA THR A 351 -13.12 -10.38 -20.78
C THR A 351 -13.04 -11.91 -20.79
N VAL A 352 -13.56 -12.57 -19.76
CA VAL A 352 -13.63 -14.04 -19.69
C VAL A 352 -14.65 -14.59 -20.68
N ALA A 353 -15.82 -13.93 -20.81
CA ALA A 353 -16.84 -14.31 -21.78
C ALA A 353 -16.37 -14.13 -23.24
N GLY A 354 -15.62 -13.06 -23.53
CA GLY A 354 -15.02 -12.83 -24.85
C GLY A 354 -14.02 -13.91 -25.25
N ARG A 355 -13.17 -14.40 -24.34
CA ARG A 355 -12.23 -15.49 -24.61
C ARG A 355 -12.91 -16.85 -24.84
N GLN A 356 -14.00 -17.11 -24.16
CA GLN A 356 -14.77 -18.35 -24.40
C GLN A 356 -15.41 -18.33 -25.79
N GLN A 357 -15.91 -17.19 -26.24
CA GLN A 357 -16.44 -17.04 -27.59
C GLN A 357 -15.36 -17.11 -28.68
N GLU A 358 -14.19 -16.48 -28.48
CA GLU A 358 -13.07 -16.60 -29.43
C GLU A 358 -12.52 -18.02 -29.51
N ALA A 359 -12.42 -18.74 -28.37
CA ALA A 359 -11.97 -20.13 -28.36
C ALA A 359 -12.99 -21.09 -28.99
N GLU A 360 -14.30 -20.82 -28.88
CA GLU A 360 -15.35 -21.59 -29.59
C GLU A 360 -15.33 -21.31 -31.08
N LEU A 361 -15.12 -20.06 -31.51
CA LEU A 361 -15.00 -19.66 -32.92
C LEU A 361 -13.75 -20.26 -33.60
N ASP A 362 -12.61 -20.31 -32.89
CA ASP A 362 -11.39 -20.95 -33.41
C ASP A 362 -11.53 -22.50 -33.55
N LEU A 363 -12.32 -23.12 -32.69
CA LEU A 363 -12.63 -24.55 -32.79
C LEU A 363 -13.55 -24.85 -33.96
N ASP A 364 -14.49 -23.97 -34.27
CA ASP A 364 -15.40 -24.13 -35.43
C ASP A 364 -14.72 -23.83 -36.77
N LEU A 365 -13.59 -23.13 -36.79
CA LEU A 365 -12.79 -22.86 -38.00
C LEU A 365 -11.78 -23.99 -38.31
N LEU A 366 -11.54 -24.92 -37.39
CA LEU A 366 -10.60 -26.03 -37.53
C LEU A 366 -11.31 -27.39 -37.76
N GLY A 367 -12.64 -27.43 -37.79
CA GLY A 367 -13.48 -28.58 -38.14
C GLY A 367 -14.01 -28.47 -39.54
#